data_5daede035ceebe19d27afb77e6fd921a
#
_entry.id   5daede035ceebe19d27afb77e6fd921a
#
_cell.length_a   1.000
_cell.length_b   1.000
_cell.length_c   1.000
_cell.angle_alpha   90.00
_cell.angle_beta   90.00
_cell.angle_gamma   90.00
#
_symmetry.space_group_name_H-M   'P 1'
#
loop_
_entity.id
_entity.type
_entity.pdbx_description
1 polymer ?
#
loop_
_entity_poly.entity_id
_entity_poly.type
_entity_poly.pdbx_seq_one_letter_code
_entity_poly.pdbx_strand_id
1 'polypeptide(L)'
;MAVVASALAVHPSVPAQNLKEFVAYAKTKAGKLSYGHVGVGSVTQLTGEMFKLLAGLPELVQVPYRGAGQAIADLISGQVAMAVVAVTGQSLEFHRSGKLRILAVTNPERLIAAPELPTVADAGFPGLTSQTPRVS
;
A
#
# COMPACT_ATOMS: atom_id res chain seq x y z
N MET A 1 10.24 -2.85 20.65
CA MET A 1 9.93 -3.49 19.35
C MET A 1 9.50 -2.42 18.36
N ALA A 2 10.10 -2.40 17.21
CA ALA A 2 9.77 -1.42 16.20
C ALA A 2 8.51 -1.84 15.45
N VAL A 3 7.65 -0.87 15.16
CA VAL A 3 6.52 -1.09 14.25
C VAL A 3 7.04 -0.86 12.84
N VAL A 4 6.83 -1.86 11.98
CA VAL A 4 7.20 -1.73 10.58
C VAL A 4 6.01 -1.08 9.86
N ALA A 5 6.22 0.15 9.40
CA ALA A 5 5.20 0.83 8.60
C ALA A 5 5.13 0.18 7.22
N SER A 6 3.93 0.07 6.70
CA SER A 6 3.70 -0.37 5.34
C SER A 6 3.27 0.81 4.48
N ALA A 7 3.52 0.69 3.19
CA ALA A 7 3.09 1.68 2.20
C ALA A 7 2.12 1.04 1.23
N LEU A 8 1.06 1.78 0.89
CA LEU A 8 0.17 1.42 -0.19
C LEU A 8 0.65 2.17 -1.43
N ALA A 9 1.24 1.45 -2.36
CA ALA A 9 1.87 2.02 -3.54
C ALA A 9 1.18 1.51 -4.80
N VAL A 10 1.15 2.35 -5.83
CA VAL A 10 0.53 2.02 -7.11
C VAL A 10 1.53 2.22 -8.24
N HIS A 11 1.26 1.55 -9.37
CA HIS A 11 2.00 1.78 -10.60
C HIS A 11 1.73 3.22 -11.08
N PRO A 12 2.75 3.92 -11.61
CA PRO A 12 2.57 5.31 -12.03
C PRO A 12 1.49 5.55 -13.08
N SER A 13 1.12 4.54 -13.86
CA SER A 13 0.06 4.67 -14.86
C SER A 13 -1.34 4.73 -14.24
N VAL A 14 -1.47 4.36 -12.96
CA VAL A 14 -2.76 4.45 -12.26
C VAL A 14 -3.08 5.93 -12.05
N PRO A 15 -4.24 6.39 -12.54
CA PRO A 15 -4.57 7.82 -12.45
C PRO A 15 -5.10 8.20 -11.07
N ALA A 16 -4.27 8.05 -10.05
CA ALA A 16 -4.63 8.32 -8.67
C ALA A 16 -3.45 8.98 -7.97
N GLN A 17 -3.72 10.11 -7.31
CA GLN A 17 -2.73 10.83 -6.53
C GLN A 17 -2.88 10.55 -5.03
N ASN A 18 -3.99 9.93 -4.63
CA ASN A 18 -4.29 9.61 -3.24
C ASN A 18 -5.17 8.36 -3.18
N LEU A 19 -5.41 7.85 -1.97
CA LEU A 19 -6.20 6.63 -1.80
C LEU A 19 -7.65 6.79 -2.28
N LYS A 20 -8.26 7.94 -2.07
CA LYS A 20 -9.63 8.16 -2.52
C LYS A 20 -9.75 8.07 -4.03
N GLU A 21 -8.79 8.64 -4.74
CA GLU A 21 -8.76 8.56 -6.20
C GLU A 21 -8.51 7.12 -6.65
N PHE A 22 -7.65 6.40 -5.95
CA PHE A 22 -7.43 5.00 -6.27
C PHE A 22 -8.69 4.16 -6.09
N VAL A 23 -9.43 4.39 -5.00
CA VAL A 23 -10.69 3.67 -4.76
C VAL A 23 -11.69 3.96 -5.89
N ALA A 24 -11.83 5.22 -6.30
CA ALA A 24 -12.72 5.57 -7.39
C ALA A 24 -12.31 4.89 -8.70
N TYR A 25 -11.01 4.90 -8.99
CA TYR A 25 -10.49 4.25 -10.17
C TYR A 25 -10.72 2.73 -10.12
N ALA A 26 -10.45 2.11 -8.98
CA ALA A 26 -10.60 0.66 -8.82
C ALA A 26 -12.06 0.23 -8.99
N LYS A 27 -13.01 1.04 -8.55
CA LYS A 27 -14.42 0.72 -8.71
C LYS A 27 -14.84 0.69 -10.17
N THR A 28 -14.19 1.48 -11.04
CA THR A 28 -14.46 1.44 -12.47
C THR A 28 -13.80 0.24 -13.16
N LYS A 29 -12.90 -0.45 -12.47
CA LYS A 29 -12.15 -1.60 -13.00
C LYS A 29 -12.44 -2.87 -12.21
N ALA A 30 -13.65 -3.03 -11.73
CA ALA A 30 -14.04 -4.17 -10.90
C ALA A 30 -13.56 -5.50 -11.48
N GLY A 31 -12.90 -6.30 -10.66
CA GLY A 31 -12.39 -7.61 -11.07
C GLY A 31 -11.16 -7.61 -11.97
N LYS A 32 -10.66 -6.44 -12.35
CA LYS A 32 -9.53 -6.34 -13.29
C LYS A 32 -8.24 -5.86 -12.65
N LEU A 33 -8.30 -5.44 -11.40
CA LEU A 33 -7.12 -4.97 -10.69
C LEU A 33 -6.68 -5.98 -9.65
N SER A 34 -5.37 -5.98 -9.38
CA SER A 34 -4.79 -6.83 -8.35
C SER A 34 -3.88 -6.01 -7.46
N TYR A 35 -3.65 -6.49 -6.26
CA TYR A 35 -2.65 -5.93 -5.38
C TYR A 35 -1.69 -7.02 -4.92
N GLY A 36 -0.43 -6.66 -4.77
CA GLY A 36 0.58 -7.58 -4.26
C GLY A 36 0.80 -7.39 -2.76
N HIS A 37 1.07 -8.48 -2.08
CA HIS A 37 1.49 -8.44 -0.68
C HIS A 37 2.65 -9.40 -0.48
N VAL A 38 3.34 -9.27 0.64
CA VAL A 38 4.54 -10.05 0.91
C VAL A 38 4.23 -11.07 2.00
N GLY A 39 3.84 -12.26 1.55
CA GLY A 39 3.64 -13.42 2.41
C GLY A 39 2.24 -13.57 2.98
N VAL A 40 1.73 -14.80 2.89
CA VAL A 40 0.44 -15.17 3.47
C VAL A 40 0.56 -15.10 5.00
N GLY A 41 -0.41 -14.46 5.65
CA GLY A 41 -0.43 -14.28 7.10
C GLY A 41 0.39 -13.08 7.57
N SER A 42 1.01 -12.34 6.66
CA SER A 42 1.84 -11.19 7.01
C SER A 42 1.00 -9.94 7.26
N VAL A 43 1.66 -8.93 7.84
CA VAL A 43 1.05 -7.61 8.04
C VAL A 43 0.63 -6.99 6.72
N THR A 44 1.40 -7.19 5.65
CA THR A 44 1.06 -6.62 4.35
C THR A 44 -0.20 -7.25 3.77
N GLN A 45 -0.39 -8.54 3.94
CA GLN A 45 -1.64 -9.19 3.54
C GLN A 45 -2.82 -8.66 4.34
N LEU A 46 -2.68 -8.59 5.66
CA LEU A 46 -3.74 -8.09 6.52
C LEU A 46 -4.13 -6.66 6.13
N THR A 47 -3.16 -5.79 5.91
CA THR A 47 -3.41 -4.42 5.50
C THR A 47 -4.16 -4.36 4.17
N GLY A 48 -3.75 -5.17 3.19
CA GLY A 48 -4.40 -5.21 1.89
C GLY A 48 -5.84 -5.70 1.97
N GLU A 49 -6.08 -6.76 2.75
CA GLU A 49 -7.44 -7.29 2.92
C GLU A 49 -8.34 -6.32 3.69
N MET A 50 -7.81 -5.64 4.70
CA MET A 50 -8.56 -4.60 5.39
C MET A 50 -8.87 -3.41 4.48
N PHE A 51 -7.94 -3.04 3.63
CA PHE A 51 -8.19 -1.98 2.65
C PHE A 51 -9.33 -2.36 1.71
N LYS A 52 -9.34 -3.59 1.20
CA LYS A 52 -10.43 -4.08 0.36
C LYS A 52 -11.79 -3.94 1.08
N LEU A 53 -11.82 -4.34 2.32
CA LEU A 53 -13.04 -4.31 3.12
C LEU A 53 -13.50 -2.87 3.37
N LEU A 54 -12.59 -2.02 3.83
CA LEU A 54 -12.92 -0.63 4.18
C LEU A 54 -13.25 0.22 2.97
N ALA A 55 -12.63 -0.06 1.84
CA ALA A 55 -12.83 0.69 0.61
C ALA A 55 -13.99 0.15 -0.24
N GLY A 56 -14.54 -1.01 0.13
CA GLY A 56 -15.59 -1.63 -0.65
C GLY A 56 -15.12 -2.16 -1.99
N LEU A 57 -13.96 -2.80 -2.02
CA LEU A 57 -13.34 -3.35 -3.23
C LEU A 57 -13.17 -4.87 -3.13
N PRO A 58 -14.27 -5.64 -2.97
CA PRO A 58 -14.15 -7.08 -2.75
C PRO A 58 -13.56 -7.83 -3.94
N GLU A 59 -13.60 -7.24 -5.12
CA GLU A 59 -13.12 -7.87 -6.34
C GLU A 59 -11.63 -7.63 -6.61
N LEU A 60 -10.96 -6.88 -5.76
CA LEU A 60 -9.52 -6.65 -5.89
C LEU A 60 -8.78 -7.96 -5.57
N VAL A 61 -8.07 -8.49 -6.56
CA VAL A 61 -7.44 -9.80 -6.46
C VAL A 61 -6.11 -9.69 -5.72
N GLN A 62 -5.89 -10.53 -4.71
CA GLN A 62 -4.62 -10.54 -4.01
C GLN A 62 -3.61 -11.43 -4.75
N VAL A 63 -2.36 -10.97 -4.79
CA VAL A 63 -1.25 -11.72 -5.38
C VAL A 63 -0.15 -11.83 -4.33
N PRO A 64 0.11 -13.03 -3.80
CA PRO A 64 1.15 -13.20 -2.79
C PRO A 64 2.54 -13.27 -3.43
N TYR A 65 3.50 -12.62 -2.79
CA TYR A 65 4.91 -12.66 -3.18
C TYR A 65 5.74 -13.17 -2.00
N ARG A 66 6.88 -13.77 -2.32
CA ARG A 66 7.78 -14.30 -1.29
C ARG A 66 8.62 -13.20 -0.65
N GLY A 67 8.87 -12.11 -1.37
CA GLY A 67 9.69 -11.03 -0.87
C GLY A 67 9.31 -9.70 -1.46
N ALA A 68 9.69 -8.63 -0.74
CA ALA A 68 9.36 -7.26 -1.15
C ALA A 68 9.97 -6.90 -2.51
N GLY A 69 11.17 -7.40 -2.81
CA GLY A 69 11.82 -7.11 -4.08
C GLY A 69 11.02 -7.57 -5.28
N GLN A 70 10.42 -8.75 -5.19
CA GLN A 70 9.62 -9.30 -6.26
C GLN A 70 8.30 -8.55 -6.41
N ALA A 71 7.66 -8.20 -5.27
CA ALA A 71 6.44 -7.43 -5.28
C ALA A 71 6.67 -6.04 -5.91
N ILE A 72 7.76 -5.38 -5.54
CA ILE A 72 8.11 -4.08 -6.07
C ILE A 72 8.42 -4.17 -7.57
N ALA A 73 9.14 -5.20 -8.00
CA ALA A 73 9.46 -5.39 -9.41
C ALA A 73 8.20 -5.53 -10.26
N ASP A 74 7.24 -6.31 -9.79
CA ASP A 74 5.98 -6.50 -10.52
C ASP A 74 5.12 -5.25 -10.47
N LEU A 75 5.17 -4.50 -9.38
CA LEU A 75 4.48 -3.22 -9.31
C LEU A 75 5.07 -2.23 -10.33
N ILE A 76 6.39 -2.12 -10.39
CA ILE A 76 7.07 -1.20 -11.31
C ILE A 76 6.79 -1.57 -12.76
N SER A 77 6.71 -2.86 -13.06
CA SER A 77 6.44 -3.33 -14.42
C SER A 77 4.95 -3.32 -14.79
N GLY A 78 4.07 -3.05 -13.82
CA GLY A 78 2.64 -2.97 -14.08
C GLY A 78 1.90 -4.30 -14.02
N GLN A 79 2.53 -5.37 -13.53
CA GLN A 79 1.87 -6.67 -13.37
C GLN A 79 0.79 -6.63 -12.31
N VAL A 80 0.97 -5.82 -11.28
CA VAL A 80 -0.08 -5.52 -10.30
C VAL A 80 -0.28 -4.01 -10.26
N ALA A 81 -1.52 -3.59 -9.99
CA ALA A 81 -1.84 -2.16 -9.96
C ALA A 81 -1.42 -1.50 -8.65
N MET A 82 -1.47 -2.25 -7.55
CA MET A 82 -1.13 -1.77 -6.21
C MET A 82 -0.32 -2.84 -5.50
N ALA A 83 0.50 -2.40 -4.56
CA ALA A 83 1.20 -3.32 -3.66
C ALA A 83 1.24 -2.72 -2.26
N VAL A 84 1.16 -3.58 -1.25
CA VAL A 84 1.39 -3.21 0.13
C VAL A 84 2.77 -3.73 0.49
N VAL A 85 3.71 -2.82 0.69
CA VAL A 85 5.11 -3.16 0.93
C VAL A 85 5.62 -2.40 2.15
N ALA A 86 6.68 -2.92 2.76
CA ALA A 86 7.30 -2.23 3.88
C ALA A 86 7.89 -0.90 3.43
N VAL A 87 7.82 0.11 4.29
CA VAL A 87 8.49 1.39 4.05
C VAL A 87 9.97 1.19 4.32
N THR A 88 10.78 1.32 3.28
CA THR A 88 12.23 1.20 3.34
C THR A 88 12.86 2.34 2.57
N GLY A 89 14.17 2.51 2.70
CA GLY A 89 14.89 3.49 1.88
C GLY A 89 14.68 3.22 0.40
N GLN A 90 14.62 1.95 0.01
CA GLN A 90 14.42 1.57 -1.39
C GLN A 90 13.02 1.96 -1.89
N SER A 91 11.97 1.70 -1.10
CA SER A 91 10.63 2.05 -1.54
C SER A 91 10.45 3.57 -1.65
N LEU A 92 11.05 4.33 -0.73
CA LEU A 92 11.02 5.78 -0.80
C LEU A 92 11.79 6.31 -2.02
N GLU A 93 12.91 5.68 -2.34
CA GLU A 93 13.71 6.05 -3.51
C GLU A 93 12.92 5.81 -4.80
N PHE A 94 12.25 4.69 -4.92
CA PHE A 94 11.41 4.40 -6.08
C PHE A 94 10.25 5.39 -6.21
N HIS A 95 9.69 5.81 -5.08
CA HIS A 95 8.64 6.84 -5.11
C HIS A 95 9.21 8.17 -5.63
N ARG A 96 10.37 8.58 -5.14
CA ARG A 96 10.99 9.84 -5.54
C ARG A 96 11.41 9.84 -6.99
N SER A 97 11.84 8.69 -7.51
CA SER A 97 12.26 8.55 -8.90
C SER A 97 11.08 8.34 -9.87
N GLY A 98 9.86 8.23 -9.35
CA GLY A 98 8.67 8.07 -10.17
C GLY A 98 8.42 6.68 -10.68
N LYS A 99 9.13 5.67 -10.19
CA LYS A 99 8.94 4.27 -10.62
C LYS A 99 7.70 3.64 -10.01
N LEU A 100 7.29 4.11 -8.85
CA LEU A 100 6.03 3.78 -8.22
C LEU A 100 5.52 5.02 -7.50
N ARG A 101 4.26 4.99 -7.06
CA ARG A 101 3.71 6.12 -6.31
C ARG A 101 3.14 5.60 -5.00
N ILE A 102 3.68 6.09 -3.89
CA ILE A 102 3.15 5.77 -2.57
C ILE A 102 1.98 6.69 -2.29
N LEU A 103 0.80 6.11 -2.08
CA LEU A 103 -0.41 6.89 -1.82
C LEU A 103 -0.59 7.19 -0.35
N ALA A 104 -0.16 6.29 0.53
CA ALA A 104 -0.27 6.49 1.97
C ALA A 104 0.62 5.50 2.69
N VAL A 105 0.96 5.84 3.93
CA VAL A 105 1.71 4.96 4.83
C VAL A 105 0.83 4.61 6.03
N THR A 106 1.05 3.42 6.58
CA THR A 106 0.23 2.93 7.70
C THR A 106 0.69 3.45 9.06
N ASN A 107 1.78 4.20 9.11
CA ASN A 107 2.29 4.76 10.36
C ASN A 107 1.24 5.69 10.99
N PRO A 108 1.11 5.72 12.33
CA PRO A 108 0.16 6.64 12.97
C PRO A 108 0.51 8.11 12.71
N GLU A 109 1.80 8.40 12.56
CA GLU A 109 2.29 9.75 12.29
C GLU A 109 3.04 9.75 10.97
N ARG A 110 3.16 10.92 10.35
CA ARG A 110 3.93 11.05 9.12
C ARG A 110 5.39 10.70 9.37
N LEU A 111 6.01 10.12 8.35
CA LEU A 111 7.41 9.69 8.46
C LEU A 111 8.33 10.91 8.48
N ILE A 112 9.34 10.87 9.36
CA ILE A 112 10.36 11.93 9.41
C ILE A 112 11.12 11.99 8.08
N ALA A 113 11.43 10.83 7.51
CA ALA A 113 12.18 10.74 6.26
C ALA A 113 11.36 11.16 5.04
N ALA A 114 10.04 11.18 5.13
CA ALA A 114 9.17 11.51 4.00
C ALA A 114 7.87 12.14 4.52
N PRO A 115 7.95 13.35 5.10
CA PRO A 115 6.77 13.99 5.71
C PRO A 115 5.72 14.41 4.68
N GLU A 116 6.08 14.43 3.40
CA GLU A 116 5.14 14.73 2.32
C GLU A 116 4.14 13.61 2.08
N LEU A 117 4.43 12.38 2.53
CA LEU A 117 3.54 11.25 2.33
C LEU A 117 2.43 11.26 3.39
N PRO A 118 1.15 11.20 2.98
CA PRO A 118 0.06 11.16 3.95
C PRO A 118 0.02 9.81 4.67
N THR A 119 -0.54 9.81 5.87
CA THR A 119 -0.87 8.56 6.56
C THR A 119 -2.20 8.04 6.01
N VAL A 120 -2.50 6.76 6.28
CA VAL A 120 -3.80 6.20 5.91
C VAL A 120 -4.94 6.93 6.61
N ALA A 121 -4.72 7.41 7.84
CA ALA A 121 -5.71 8.22 8.55
C ALA A 121 -5.96 9.54 7.83
N ASP A 122 -4.90 10.21 7.37
CA ASP A 122 -5.03 11.43 6.56
C ASP A 122 -5.80 11.18 5.28
N ALA A 123 -5.67 9.99 4.73
CA ALA A 123 -6.32 9.61 3.47
C ALA A 123 -7.76 9.12 3.66
N GLY A 124 -8.26 9.11 4.90
CA GLY A 124 -9.63 8.71 5.19
C GLY A 124 -9.79 7.26 5.60
N PHE A 125 -8.70 6.55 5.88
CA PHE A 125 -8.73 5.13 6.28
C PHE A 125 -7.99 4.90 7.59
N PRO A 126 -8.45 5.50 8.70
CA PRO A 126 -7.74 5.34 9.99
C PRO A 126 -7.71 3.90 10.46
N GLY A 127 -8.65 3.06 10.01
CA GLY A 127 -8.65 1.64 10.36
C GLY A 127 -7.46 0.86 9.83
N LEU A 128 -6.71 1.41 8.88
CA LEU A 128 -5.51 0.78 8.34
C LEU A 128 -4.24 1.15 9.10
N THR A 129 -4.33 2.04 10.07
CA THR A 129 -3.16 2.47 10.83
C THR A 129 -2.52 1.28 11.54
N SER A 130 -1.22 1.09 11.34
CA SER A 130 -0.48 0.05 12.03
C SER A 130 -0.40 0.37 13.51
N GLN A 131 -0.54 -0.65 14.33
CA GLN A 131 -0.53 -0.47 15.78
C GLN A 131 0.72 -1.08 16.38
N THR A 132 1.34 -0.32 17.26
CA THR A 132 2.42 -0.86 18.07
C THR A 132 1.83 -1.92 18.99
N PRO A 133 2.40 -3.13 19.02
CA PRO A 133 1.98 -4.10 20.01
C PRO A 133 2.18 -3.50 21.41
N ARG A 134 1.10 -3.39 22.13
CA ARG A 134 1.18 -2.85 23.46
C ARG A 134 1.59 -3.95 24.40
N VAL A 135 2.71 -3.72 25.05
CA VAL A 135 3.07 -4.52 26.20
C VAL A 135 2.50 -3.80 27.39
N SER A 136 1.43 -4.32 27.87
CA SER A 136 0.84 -3.76 29.08
C SER A 136 1.49 -4.39 30.30
#